data_3ae2d5f9e03c5c703735e5da6caf5f9a
#
_entry.id   3ae2d5f9e03c5c703735e5da6caf5f9a
#
_cell.length_a   1.000
_cell.length_b   1.000
_cell.length_c   1.000
_cell.angle_alpha   90.00
_cell.angle_beta   90.00
_cell.angle_gamma   90.00
#
_symmetry.space_group_name_H-M   'P 1'
#
loop_
_entity.id
_entity.type
_entity.pdbx_description
1 polymer ?
#
loop_
_entity_poly.entity_id
_entity_poly.type
_entity_poly.pdbx_seq_one_letter_code
_entity_poly.pdbx_strand_id
1 'polypeptide(L)'
;MKKKHRLLKIILLCVGGLLVTTLALVGGFLIFASATTLQVKDVEDMEIKGDVSIKITAGQDLKLLTWNVGYGALDEGQDCYWDGGKGVTGESKDKVKENIAAINQKIKEVDPDIFYLQEVDLDSKRSFHVDQYQMVQDEFNNNVYNTSFAHNFKAGFIPLPLYNPFGQVESGITTFSKYQVTSSQRIQLPIPFSWPMSLLNLKRCLLINRTPIEGSSKELVTINLHLEAYDDGEGKAKQLKQLMDIMQEEYQKGNYVIAGGDFNQTFSNVDLSKYPKMNDWVCPIIDVEAYPSFSFKMDESKPTCRSLYKTYVDNDHTNFQYYMLDGFITSNNITVKSIKTLDLDFKNTDHNPVTMTISLD
;
A
#
# COMPACT_ATOMS: atom_id res chain seq x y z
N MET A 1 14.70 60.90 -21.89
CA MET A 1 13.76 60.52 -20.79
C MET A 1 12.49 59.80 -21.28
N LYS A 2 11.71 60.30 -22.26
CA LYS A 2 10.44 59.70 -22.71
C LYS A 2 10.57 58.24 -23.22
N LYS A 3 11.66 57.87 -23.93
CA LYS A 3 11.90 56.46 -24.40
C LYS A 3 12.14 55.47 -23.25
N LYS A 4 12.85 55.86 -22.17
CA LYS A 4 13.08 55.00 -21.00
C LYS A 4 11.78 54.71 -20.24
N HIS A 5 10.92 55.74 -20.07
CA HIS A 5 9.60 55.52 -19.43
C HIS A 5 8.67 54.66 -20.24
N ARG A 6 8.71 54.72 -21.58
CA ARG A 6 7.89 53.83 -22.47
C ARG A 6 8.38 52.40 -22.38
N LEU A 7 9.69 52.17 -22.38
CA LEU A 7 10.27 50.84 -22.24
C LEU A 7 9.92 50.19 -20.89
N LEU A 8 10.05 51.00 -19.79
CA LEU A 8 9.68 50.53 -18.46
C LEU A 8 8.21 50.14 -18.36
N LYS A 9 7.28 50.92 -18.95
CA LYS A 9 5.86 50.55 -19.00
C LYS A 9 5.60 49.25 -19.76
N ILE A 10 6.27 49.02 -20.88
CA ILE A 10 6.14 47.77 -21.65
C ILE A 10 6.65 46.58 -20.81
N ILE A 11 7.80 46.69 -20.17
CA ILE A 11 8.36 45.65 -19.29
C ILE A 11 7.38 45.32 -18.15
N LEU A 12 6.84 46.35 -17.48
CA LEU A 12 5.87 46.15 -16.39
C LEU A 12 4.59 45.49 -16.87
N LEU A 13 4.08 45.85 -18.07
CA LEU A 13 2.92 45.18 -18.66
C LEU A 13 3.20 43.70 -19.03
N CYS A 14 4.39 43.40 -19.58
CA CYS A 14 4.79 42.04 -19.89
C CYS A 14 4.97 41.22 -18.60
N VAL A 15 5.62 41.74 -17.58
CA VAL A 15 5.78 41.07 -16.28
C VAL A 15 4.43 40.87 -15.60
N GLY A 16 3.56 41.87 -15.62
CA GLY A 16 2.21 41.79 -15.06
C GLY A 16 1.37 40.76 -15.82
N GLY A 17 1.43 40.75 -17.15
CA GLY A 17 0.76 39.76 -18.00
C GLY A 17 1.25 38.33 -17.72
N LEU A 18 2.57 38.12 -17.63
CA LEU A 18 3.18 36.84 -17.28
C LEU A 18 2.71 36.36 -15.88
N LEU A 19 2.72 37.24 -14.90
CA LEU A 19 2.25 36.92 -13.55
C LEU A 19 0.79 36.49 -13.54
N VAL A 20 -0.09 37.24 -14.19
CA VAL A 20 -1.52 36.90 -14.28
C VAL A 20 -1.73 35.57 -14.99
N THR A 21 -1.00 35.29 -16.09
CA THR A 21 -1.08 34.03 -16.80
C THR A 21 -0.60 32.86 -15.90
N THR A 22 0.51 33.02 -15.20
CA THR A 22 1.03 32.01 -14.28
C THR A 22 0.04 31.72 -13.15
N LEU A 23 -0.53 32.76 -12.53
CA LEU A 23 -1.56 32.60 -11.49
C LEU A 23 -2.81 31.88 -12.02
N ALA A 24 -3.25 32.19 -13.23
CA ALA A 24 -4.38 31.55 -13.86
C ALA A 24 -4.10 30.04 -14.13
N LEU A 25 -2.89 29.71 -14.61
CA LEU A 25 -2.48 28.32 -14.83
C LEU A 25 -2.38 27.53 -13.52
N VAL A 26 -1.75 28.09 -12.51
CA VAL A 26 -1.65 27.45 -11.19
C VAL A 26 -3.04 27.31 -10.56
N GLY A 27 -3.87 28.35 -10.58
CA GLY A 27 -5.24 28.28 -10.07
C GLY A 27 -6.08 27.22 -10.81
N GLY A 28 -6.00 27.18 -12.14
CA GLY A 28 -6.67 26.18 -12.97
C GLY A 28 -6.20 24.75 -12.65
N PHE A 29 -4.89 24.56 -12.46
CA PHE A 29 -4.33 23.27 -12.03
C PHE A 29 -4.83 22.86 -10.65
N LEU A 30 -4.86 23.77 -9.67
CA LEU A 30 -5.35 23.46 -8.32
C LEU A 30 -6.84 23.10 -8.32
N ILE A 31 -7.66 23.78 -9.13
CA ILE A 31 -9.09 23.43 -9.32
C ILE A 31 -9.21 22.04 -9.91
N PHE A 32 -8.46 21.73 -10.97
CA PHE A 32 -8.43 20.40 -11.59
C PHE A 32 -8.00 19.32 -10.62
N ALA A 33 -6.87 19.54 -9.90
CA ALA A 33 -6.36 18.58 -8.91
C ALA A 33 -7.37 18.35 -7.78
N SER A 34 -8.03 19.41 -7.30
CA SER A 34 -9.09 19.30 -6.27
C SER A 34 -10.30 18.51 -6.73
N ALA A 35 -10.68 18.64 -8.01
CA ALA A 35 -11.81 17.93 -8.59
C ALA A 35 -11.52 16.45 -8.89
N THR A 36 -10.25 16.11 -9.12
CA THR A 36 -9.84 14.76 -9.57
C THR A 36 -9.14 13.94 -8.49
N THR A 37 -8.78 14.53 -7.33
CA THR A 37 -8.22 13.79 -6.20
C THR A 37 -9.28 12.90 -5.54
N LEU A 38 -8.83 11.82 -4.90
CA LEU A 38 -9.70 10.96 -4.10
C LEU A 38 -10.45 11.79 -3.04
N GLN A 39 -11.78 11.73 -3.10
CA GLN A 39 -12.63 12.28 -2.04
C GLN A 39 -12.88 11.16 -1.03
N VAL A 40 -12.61 11.41 0.24
CA VAL A 40 -12.68 10.37 1.29
C VAL A 40 -13.61 10.79 2.42
N LYS A 41 -14.27 9.79 3.01
CA LYS A 41 -14.95 9.91 4.30
C LYS A 41 -14.12 9.20 5.37
N ASP A 42 -14.37 9.50 6.62
CA ASP A 42 -13.68 8.84 7.74
C ASP A 42 -13.92 7.34 7.73
N VAL A 43 -15.17 6.92 7.45
CA VAL A 43 -15.60 5.53 7.30
C VAL A 43 -16.46 5.40 6.04
N GLU A 44 -16.18 4.39 5.24
CA GLU A 44 -16.93 4.06 4.03
C GLU A 44 -17.17 2.55 3.96
N ASP A 45 -18.42 2.13 3.74
CA ASP A 45 -18.73 0.73 3.47
C ASP A 45 -18.25 0.37 2.05
N MET A 46 -17.53 -0.75 1.94
CA MET A 46 -17.00 -1.24 0.67
C MET A 46 -17.87 -2.34 0.10
N GLU A 47 -17.97 -2.38 -1.20
CA GLU A 47 -18.60 -3.48 -1.93
C GLU A 47 -17.85 -4.78 -1.65
N ILE A 48 -18.59 -5.84 -1.32
CA ILE A 48 -18.09 -7.20 -1.23
C ILE A 48 -18.54 -7.93 -2.49
N LYS A 49 -17.58 -8.38 -3.30
CA LYS A 49 -17.84 -9.18 -4.49
C LYS A 49 -17.55 -10.65 -4.20
N GLY A 50 -18.37 -11.54 -4.73
CA GLY A 50 -18.31 -12.99 -4.52
C GLY A 50 -19.46 -13.51 -3.67
N ASP A 51 -19.69 -14.83 -3.74
CA ASP A 51 -20.86 -15.48 -3.15
C ASP A 51 -20.45 -16.54 -2.09
N VAL A 52 -19.21 -16.43 -1.57
CA VAL A 52 -18.72 -17.39 -0.56
C VAL A 52 -19.46 -17.19 0.76
N SER A 53 -20.07 -18.26 1.25
CA SER A 53 -20.83 -18.26 2.52
C SER A 53 -20.24 -19.18 3.59
N ILE A 54 -19.06 -19.75 3.33
CA ILE A 54 -18.34 -20.63 4.26
C ILE A 54 -17.89 -19.83 5.47
N LYS A 55 -18.20 -20.31 6.67
CA LYS A 55 -17.74 -19.70 7.93
C LYS A 55 -16.45 -20.36 8.39
N ILE A 56 -15.66 -19.63 9.16
CA ILE A 56 -14.48 -20.18 9.81
C ILE A 56 -14.93 -21.17 10.91
N THR A 57 -14.31 -22.36 10.94
CA THR A 57 -14.49 -23.31 12.03
C THR A 57 -13.42 -23.06 13.10
N ALA A 58 -13.83 -22.97 14.38
CA ALA A 58 -12.88 -22.79 15.48
C ALA A 58 -11.82 -23.89 15.51
N GLY A 59 -10.57 -23.52 15.78
CA GLY A 59 -9.42 -24.43 15.85
C GLY A 59 -8.86 -24.88 14.49
N GLN A 60 -9.46 -24.50 13.36
CA GLN A 60 -8.85 -24.77 12.05
C GLN A 60 -7.64 -23.89 11.80
N ASP A 61 -6.70 -24.39 11.01
CA ASP A 61 -5.57 -23.60 10.52
C ASP A 61 -6.03 -22.68 9.40
N LEU A 62 -5.62 -21.41 9.47
CA LEU A 62 -5.83 -20.41 8.44
C LEU A 62 -4.49 -19.96 7.89
N LYS A 63 -4.33 -20.00 6.59
CA LYS A 63 -3.15 -19.49 5.90
C LYS A 63 -3.43 -18.11 5.34
N LEU A 64 -2.64 -17.14 5.77
CA LEU A 64 -2.68 -15.77 5.29
C LEU A 64 -1.50 -15.44 4.40
N LEU A 65 -1.68 -14.49 3.49
CA LEU A 65 -0.60 -13.91 2.68
C LEU A 65 -0.78 -12.40 2.63
N THR A 66 0.31 -11.65 2.73
CA THR A 66 0.34 -10.22 2.38
C THR A 66 1.42 -9.96 1.35
N TRP A 67 1.13 -9.07 0.38
CA TRP A 67 2.08 -8.73 -0.68
C TRP A 67 1.81 -7.34 -1.24
N ASN A 68 2.77 -6.43 -1.12
CA ASN A 68 2.80 -5.21 -1.91
C ASN A 68 3.23 -5.58 -3.35
N VAL A 69 2.36 -5.36 -4.33
CA VAL A 69 2.58 -5.79 -5.72
C VAL A 69 3.24 -4.72 -6.60
N GLY A 70 3.64 -3.58 -6.01
CA GLY A 70 4.38 -2.52 -6.70
C GLY A 70 3.70 -2.09 -8.00
N TYR A 71 2.37 -2.01 -8.01
CA TYR A 71 1.53 -1.76 -9.20
C TYR A 71 1.99 -2.53 -10.46
N GLY A 72 2.57 -3.73 -10.28
CA GLY A 72 3.08 -4.59 -11.36
C GLY A 72 4.20 -3.98 -12.19
N ALA A 73 4.77 -2.85 -11.77
CA ALA A 73 5.72 -2.08 -12.55
C ALA A 73 7.03 -1.76 -11.81
N LEU A 74 7.29 -2.45 -10.68
CA LEU A 74 8.53 -2.31 -9.90
C LEU A 74 9.34 -3.61 -9.85
N ASP A 75 9.40 -4.33 -10.97
CA ASP A 75 10.19 -5.54 -11.11
C ASP A 75 11.70 -5.30 -10.99
N GLU A 76 12.49 -6.36 -11.07
CA GLU A 76 13.97 -6.32 -10.92
C GLU A 76 14.67 -5.33 -11.88
N GLY A 77 14.07 -5.03 -13.02
CA GLY A 77 14.59 -4.09 -14.02
C GLY A 77 14.24 -2.63 -13.77
N GLN A 78 13.47 -2.32 -12.71
CA GLN A 78 12.97 -0.98 -12.47
C GLN A 78 13.61 -0.30 -11.26
N ASP A 79 13.76 1.02 -11.36
CA ASP A 79 14.00 1.96 -10.26
C ASP A 79 12.78 2.89 -10.11
N CYS A 80 12.75 3.75 -9.09
CA CYS A 80 11.64 4.68 -8.87
C CYS A 80 12.15 6.11 -8.58
N TYR A 81 11.57 7.07 -9.27
CA TYR A 81 11.91 8.49 -9.10
C TYR A 81 11.75 8.97 -7.64
N TRP A 82 10.71 8.53 -6.95
CA TRP A 82 10.45 8.94 -5.57
C TRP A 82 11.46 8.38 -4.56
N ASP A 83 12.14 7.30 -4.92
CA ASP A 83 13.16 6.64 -4.09
C ASP A 83 14.60 6.97 -4.55
N GLY A 84 14.74 8.05 -5.34
CA GLY A 84 16.04 8.52 -5.81
C GLY A 84 16.50 7.93 -7.13
N GLY A 85 15.70 7.08 -7.77
CA GLY A 85 15.91 6.58 -9.13
C GLY A 85 15.44 7.57 -10.21
N LYS A 86 15.09 7.07 -11.38
CA LYS A 86 14.63 7.86 -12.54
C LYS A 86 13.32 7.33 -13.13
N GLY A 87 12.94 6.11 -12.83
CA GLY A 87 11.77 5.42 -13.34
C GLY A 87 10.48 6.10 -12.91
N VAL A 88 9.51 6.16 -13.81
CA VAL A 88 8.18 6.75 -13.61
C VAL A 88 7.10 5.76 -13.98
N THR A 89 7.38 4.90 -14.96
CA THR A 89 6.48 3.87 -15.47
C THR A 89 7.21 2.54 -15.49
N GLY A 90 6.47 1.44 -15.47
CA GLY A 90 7.03 0.14 -15.81
C GLY A 90 7.66 0.12 -17.21
N GLU A 91 8.29 -0.98 -17.55
CA GLU A 91 8.96 -1.15 -18.85
C GLU A 91 7.98 -1.08 -20.02
N SER A 92 6.89 -1.84 -19.93
CA SER A 92 5.84 -1.89 -20.95
C SER A 92 4.51 -2.40 -20.37
N LYS A 93 3.41 -2.20 -21.12
CA LYS A 93 2.10 -2.73 -20.75
C LYS A 93 2.11 -4.26 -20.61
N ASP A 94 2.81 -4.95 -21.51
CA ASP A 94 2.87 -6.41 -21.51
C ASP A 94 3.69 -6.90 -20.32
N LYS A 95 4.79 -6.23 -19.97
CA LYS A 95 5.60 -6.55 -18.79
C LYS A 95 4.80 -6.39 -17.49
N VAL A 96 4.00 -5.32 -17.36
CA VAL A 96 3.09 -5.15 -16.21
C VAL A 96 2.12 -6.32 -16.11
N LYS A 97 1.51 -6.76 -17.21
CA LYS A 97 0.61 -7.92 -17.22
C LYS A 97 1.34 -9.22 -16.88
N GLU A 98 2.55 -9.44 -17.38
CA GLU A 98 3.39 -10.58 -17.05
C GLU A 98 3.71 -10.62 -15.55
N ASN A 99 4.07 -9.48 -14.97
CA ASN A 99 4.35 -9.37 -13.54
C ASN A 99 3.12 -9.73 -12.70
N ILE A 100 1.94 -9.18 -13.01
CA ILE A 100 0.69 -9.50 -12.29
C ILE A 100 0.30 -10.97 -12.50
N ALA A 101 0.47 -11.52 -13.68
CA ALA A 101 0.22 -12.95 -13.93
C ALA A 101 1.16 -13.86 -13.11
N ALA A 102 2.44 -13.51 -12.99
CA ALA A 102 3.41 -14.24 -12.16
C ALA A 102 3.07 -14.12 -10.66
N ILE A 103 2.63 -12.95 -10.21
CA ILE A 103 2.13 -12.72 -8.84
C ILE A 103 0.91 -13.61 -8.57
N ASN A 104 -0.08 -13.60 -9.46
CA ASN A 104 -1.28 -14.45 -9.36
C ASN A 104 -0.91 -15.94 -9.32
N GLN A 105 0.01 -16.38 -10.17
CA GLN A 105 0.49 -17.77 -10.16
C GLN A 105 1.13 -18.14 -8.82
N LYS A 106 1.94 -17.24 -8.24
CA LYS A 106 2.55 -17.47 -6.92
C LYS A 106 1.50 -17.54 -5.81
N ILE A 107 0.48 -16.69 -5.83
CA ILE A 107 -0.63 -16.74 -4.86
C ILE A 107 -1.37 -18.09 -4.98
N LYS A 108 -1.62 -18.61 -6.20
CA LYS A 108 -2.21 -19.93 -6.41
C LYS A 108 -1.35 -21.06 -5.84
N GLU A 109 -0.03 -21.01 -6.03
CA GLU A 109 0.91 -22.00 -5.47
C GLU A 109 0.91 -22.00 -3.94
N VAL A 110 0.78 -20.84 -3.33
CA VAL A 110 0.66 -20.69 -1.87
C VAL A 110 -0.70 -21.17 -1.38
N ASP A 111 -1.76 -20.94 -2.17
CA ASP A 111 -3.16 -21.25 -1.86
C ASP A 111 -3.59 -20.71 -0.47
N PRO A 112 -3.48 -19.39 -0.23
CA PRO A 112 -3.87 -18.81 1.02
C PRO A 112 -5.40 -18.82 1.21
N ASP A 113 -5.85 -18.86 2.46
CA ASP A 113 -7.26 -18.73 2.80
C ASP A 113 -7.72 -17.27 2.77
N ILE A 114 -6.82 -16.37 3.15
CA ILE A 114 -7.04 -14.92 3.09
C ILE A 114 -5.75 -14.27 2.56
N PHE A 115 -5.86 -13.35 1.60
CA PHE A 115 -4.70 -12.60 1.17
C PHE A 115 -4.97 -11.12 0.98
N TYR A 116 -3.95 -10.33 1.26
CA TYR A 116 -3.91 -8.89 1.20
C TYR A 116 -2.94 -8.44 0.12
N LEU A 117 -3.40 -7.57 -0.78
CA LEU A 117 -2.53 -6.93 -1.75
C LEU A 117 -2.53 -5.42 -1.54
N GLN A 118 -1.36 -4.82 -1.68
CA GLN A 118 -1.16 -3.38 -1.64
C GLN A 118 -0.63 -2.90 -2.98
N GLU A 119 -0.81 -1.61 -3.28
CA GLU A 119 -0.42 -0.97 -4.54
C GLU A 119 -1.05 -1.63 -5.79
N VAL A 120 -2.33 -1.92 -5.71
CA VAL A 120 -3.09 -2.49 -6.84
C VAL A 120 -3.68 -1.35 -7.67
N ASP A 121 -3.13 -1.12 -8.86
CA ASP A 121 -3.64 -0.08 -9.78
C ASP A 121 -4.92 -0.53 -10.50
N LEU A 122 -5.83 0.43 -10.69
CA LEU A 122 -7.01 0.30 -11.54
C LEU A 122 -6.79 0.99 -12.89
N ASP A 123 -6.39 2.26 -12.83
CA ASP A 123 -6.20 3.11 -14.02
C ASP A 123 -5.09 4.14 -13.74
N SER A 124 -3.85 3.74 -13.99
CA SER A 124 -2.67 4.56 -13.73
C SER A 124 -1.73 4.60 -14.93
N LYS A 125 -1.22 5.79 -15.26
CA LYS A 125 -0.21 5.94 -16.32
C LYS A 125 1.04 5.09 -16.01
N ARG A 126 1.46 5.02 -14.74
CA ARG A 126 2.68 4.30 -14.30
C ARG A 126 2.64 2.80 -14.64
N SER A 127 1.46 2.21 -14.72
CA SER A 127 1.19 0.81 -15.06
C SER A 127 0.45 0.65 -16.40
N PHE A 128 0.56 1.64 -17.30
CA PHE A 128 -0.03 1.63 -18.65
C PHE A 128 -1.55 1.38 -18.67
N HIS A 129 -2.27 1.90 -17.66
CA HIS A 129 -3.73 1.79 -17.52
C HIS A 129 -4.19 0.32 -17.49
N VAL A 130 -3.38 -0.57 -16.89
CA VAL A 130 -3.77 -1.96 -16.66
C VAL A 130 -4.59 -2.03 -15.38
N ASP A 131 -5.83 -2.50 -15.50
CA ASP A 131 -6.68 -2.80 -14.34
C ASP A 131 -6.22 -4.12 -13.70
N GLN A 132 -5.37 -3.98 -12.68
CA GLN A 132 -4.75 -5.10 -11.98
C GLN A 132 -5.75 -5.78 -11.04
N TYR A 133 -6.67 -5.01 -10.44
CA TYR A 133 -7.72 -5.60 -9.60
C TYR A 133 -8.60 -6.53 -10.39
N GLN A 134 -9.01 -6.14 -11.62
CA GLN A 134 -9.76 -7.01 -12.51
C GLN A 134 -8.96 -8.26 -12.89
N MET A 135 -7.65 -8.13 -13.19
CA MET A 135 -6.79 -9.29 -13.49
C MET A 135 -6.72 -10.28 -12.32
N VAL A 136 -6.64 -9.79 -11.08
CA VAL A 136 -6.64 -10.66 -9.89
C VAL A 136 -8.03 -11.29 -9.69
N GLN A 137 -9.12 -10.52 -9.87
CA GLN A 137 -10.48 -11.05 -9.76
C GLN A 137 -10.79 -12.14 -10.81
N ASP A 138 -10.32 -11.97 -12.06
CA ASP A 138 -10.50 -12.95 -13.13
C ASP A 138 -9.77 -14.27 -12.80
N GLU A 139 -8.63 -14.19 -12.11
CA GLU A 139 -7.82 -15.33 -11.72
C GLU A 139 -8.35 -16.05 -10.47
N PHE A 140 -8.86 -15.29 -9.49
CA PHE A 140 -9.40 -15.81 -8.22
C PHE A 140 -10.93 -15.68 -8.23
N ASN A 141 -11.57 -16.64 -8.91
CA ASN A 141 -13.00 -16.69 -9.15
C ASN A 141 -13.85 -16.34 -7.91
N ASN A 142 -14.85 -15.51 -8.10
CA ASN A 142 -15.81 -15.06 -7.07
C ASN A 142 -16.58 -16.20 -6.37
N ASN A 143 -16.60 -17.41 -6.91
CA ASN A 143 -17.18 -18.59 -6.24
C ASN A 143 -16.23 -19.22 -5.20
N VAL A 144 -14.96 -18.82 -5.20
CA VAL A 144 -13.93 -19.33 -4.27
C VAL A 144 -13.50 -18.26 -3.28
N TYR A 145 -13.51 -16.99 -3.68
CA TYR A 145 -13.12 -15.87 -2.84
C TYR A 145 -14.19 -14.78 -2.84
N ASN A 146 -14.50 -14.26 -1.65
CA ASN A 146 -15.07 -12.93 -1.50
C ASN A 146 -13.93 -11.91 -1.58
N THR A 147 -14.16 -10.77 -2.24
CA THR A 147 -13.16 -9.72 -2.35
C THR A 147 -13.75 -8.34 -2.09
N SER A 148 -12.92 -7.46 -1.56
CA SER A 148 -13.21 -6.04 -1.37
C SER A 148 -12.00 -5.21 -1.75
N PHE A 149 -12.24 -3.98 -2.19
CA PHE A 149 -11.22 -3.03 -2.64
C PHE A 149 -11.44 -1.68 -2.00
N ALA A 150 -10.36 -1.04 -1.55
CA ALA A 150 -10.38 0.32 -1.02
C ALA A 150 -9.36 1.21 -1.76
N HIS A 151 -9.84 2.28 -2.37
CA HIS A 151 -8.96 3.29 -2.93
C HIS A 151 -8.15 3.98 -1.83
N ASN A 152 -6.85 4.12 -2.05
CA ASN A 152 -5.97 4.91 -1.21
C ASN A 152 -5.18 5.97 -2.00
N PHE A 153 -5.25 5.94 -3.32
CA PHE A 153 -4.63 6.93 -4.18
C PHE A 153 -5.47 7.18 -5.43
N LYS A 154 -5.84 8.44 -5.65
CA LYS A 154 -6.41 8.92 -6.91
C LYS A 154 -6.01 10.35 -7.13
N ALA A 155 -5.36 10.61 -8.26
CA ALA A 155 -4.96 11.93 -8.72
C ALA A 155 -5.09 12.00 -10.24
N GLY A 156 -5.78 13.02 -10.76
CA GLY A 156 -5.97 13.16 -12.20
C GLY A 156 -4.69 13.47 -12.96
N PHE A 157 -3.73 14.13 -12.32
CA PHE A 157 -2.42 14.40 -12.93
C PHE A 157 -1.38 14.81 -11.88
N ILE A 158 -0.29 14.06 -11.79
CA ILE A 158 0.88 14.39 -10.98
C ILE A 158 1.96 14.94 -11.91
N PRO A 159 2.33 16.24 -11.80
CA PRO A 159 3.17 16.95 -12.78
C PRO A 159 4.68 16.65 -12.64
N LEU A 160 5.08 15.78 -11.74
CA LEU A 160 6.50 15.46 -11.48
C LEU A 160 6.84 14.04 -11.93
N PRO A 161 8.11 13.80 -12.31
CA PRO A 161 9.10 14.79 -12.67
C PRO A 161 8.73 15.51 -13.98
N LEU A 162 9.16 16.75 -14.17
CA LEU A 162 8.75 17.58 -15.32
C LEU A 162 9.09 16.97 -16.69
N TYR A 163 10.15 16.16 -16.77
CA TYR A 163 10.57 15.52 -18.03
C TYR A 163 9.70 14.33 -18.44
N ASN A 164 9.05 13.66 -17.46
CA ASN A 164 8.12 12.55 -17.66
C ASN A 164 7.16 12.46 -16.47
N PRO A 165 6.07 13.25 -16.45
CA PRO A 165 5.16 13.28 -15.32
C PRO A 165 4.55 11.92 -15.00
N PHE A 166 4.36 11.61 -13.71
CA PHE A 166 3.60 10.43 -13.27
C PHE A 166 2.19 10.40 -13.86
N GLY A 167 1.60 11.59 -14.10
CA GLY A 167 0.30 11.69 -14.74
C GLY A 167 -0.83 11.20 -13.85
N GLN A 168 -1.82 10.55 -14.45
CA GLN A 168 -2.97 9.96 -13.73
C GLN A 168 -2.54 8.76 -12.90
N VAL A 169 -3.09 8.67 -11.70
CA VAL A 169 -2.98 7.50 -10.82
C VAL A 169 -4.35 7.18 -10.22
N GLU A 170 -4.72 5.91 -10.21
CA GLU A 170 -5.84 5.35 -9.47
C GLU A 170 -5.43 3.98 -8.93
N SER A 171 -5.34 3.86 -7.60
CA SER A 171 -4.76 2.70 -6.93
C SER A 171 -5.40 2.45 -5.56
N GLY A 172 -5.21 1.23 -5.03
CA GLY A 172 -5.75 0.88 -3.72
C GLY A 172 -5.13 -0.36 -3.11
N ILE A 173 -5.83 -0.85 -2.10
CA ILE A 173 -5.55 -2.12 -1.41
C ILE A 173 -6.75 -3.04 -1.56
N THR A 174 -6.51 -4.35 -1.62
CA THR A 174 -7.58 -5.34 -1.77
C THR A 174 -7.37 -6.54 -0.87
N THR A 175 -8.48 -7.11 -0.39
CA THR A 175 -8.50 -8.33 0.43
C THR A 175 -9.36 -9.38 -0.24
N PHE A 176 -8.84 -10.60 -0.31
CA PHE A 176 -9.53 -11.79 -0.79
C PHE A 176 -9.67 -12.80 0.35
N SER A 177 -10.83 -13.44 0.48
CA SER A 177 -11.13 -14.42 1.53
C SER A 177 -11.92 -15.60 1.00
N LYS A 178 -11.48 -16.84 1.29
CA LYS A 178 -12.24 -18.07 1.06
C LYS A 178 -13.42 -18.25 2.01
N TYR A 179 -13.61 -17.30 2.92
CA TYR A 179 -14.70 -17.33 3.90
C TYR A 179 -15.68 -16.19 3.67
N GLN A 180 -16.87 -16.36 4.26
CA GLN A 180 -17.90 -15.33 4.24
C GLN A 180 -17.36 -14.02 4.82
N VAL A 181 -17.53 -12.94 4.08
CA VAL A 181 -17.30 -11.57 4.57
C VAL A 181 -18.66 -10.92 4.76
N THR A 182 -19.02 -10.56 6.00
CA THR A 182 -20.32 -9.95 6.32
C THR A 182 -20.30 -8.43 6.28
N SER A 183 -19.12 -7.83 6.43
CA SER A 183 -18.91 -6.38 6.36
C SER A 183 -17.50 -6.09 5.86
N SER A 184 -17.38 -5.07 5.02
CA SER A 184 -16.11 -4.53 4.56
C SER A 184 -16.15 -3.02 4.66
N GLN A 185 -15.15 -2.42 5.31
CA GLN A 185 -15.07 -0.98 5.55
C GLN A 185 -13.69 -0.43 5.22
N ARG A 186 -13.69 0.72 4.57
CA ARG A 186 -12.52 1.57 4.42
C ARG A 186 -12.50 2.60 5.55
N ILE A 187 -11.43 2.63 6.32
CA ILE A 187 -11.22 3.62 7.39
C ILE A 187 -10.11 4.57 6.95
N GLN A 188 -10.40 5.86 6.88
CA GLN A 188 -9.42 6.86 6.53
C GLN A 188 -8.37 7.01 7.63
N LEU A 189 -7.10 6.90 7.27
CA LEU A 189 -5.98 7.21 8.15
C LEU A 189 -5.60 8.70 8.09
N PRO A 190 -4.96 9.27 9.11
CA PRO A 190 -4.47 10.64 9.09
C PRO A 190 -3.62 10.93 7.84
N ILE A 191 -3.93 12.04 7.17
CA ILE A 191 -3.19 12.49 5.98
C ILE A 191 -2.09 13.43 6.47
N PRO A 192 -0.79 13.08 6.30
CA PRO A 192 0.31 13.89 6.84
C PRO A 192 0.58 15.17 6.04
N PHE A 193 0.11 15.22 4.80
CA PHE A 193 0.38 16.33 3.90
C PHE A 193 -0.72 17.40 3.96
N SER A 194 -0.31 18.66 4.11
CA SER A 194 -1.23 19.80 4.03
C SER A 194 -1.61 20.11 2.58
N TRP A 195 -2.72 20.85 2.40
CA TRP A 195 -3.07 21.42 1.10
C TRP A 195 -1.99 22.42 0.63
N PRO A 196 -1.58 22.45 -0.65
CA PRO A 196 -2.13 21.68 -1.78
C PRO A 196 -1.46 20.31 -2.00
N MET A 197 -0.43 19.95 -1.27
CA MET A 197 0.32 18.70 -1.47
C MET A 197 -0.56 17.45 -1.27
N SER A 198 -1.51 17.50 -0.35
CA SER A 198 -2.47 16.40 -0.12
C SER A 198 -3.35 16.06 -1.33
N LEU A 199 -3.46 16.96 -2.32
CA LEU A 199 -4.19 16.71 -3.56
C LEU A 199 -3.49 15.68 -4.48
N LEU A 200 -2.17 15.55 -4.35
CA LEU A 200 -1.31 14.75 -5.22
C LEU A 200 -0.65 13.57 -4.48
N ASN A 201 -1.02 13.35 -3.23
CA ASN A 201 -0.48 12.29 -2.38
C ASN A 201 -1.54 11.25 -2.00
N LEU A 202 -1.05 10.09 -1.54
CA LEU A 202 -1.88 9.01 -1.07
C LEU A 202 -2.74 9.46 0.13
N LYS A 203 -3.96 8.92 0.16
CA LYS A 203 -4.88 9.01 1.30
C LYS A 203 -5.00 7.62 1.89
N ARG A 204 -3.93 7.23 2.62
CA ARG A 204 -3.77 5.90 3.23
C ARG A 204 -5.02 5.53 4.02
N CYS A 205 -5.40 4.25 4.00
CA CYS A 205 -6.58 3.74 4.69
C CYS A 205 -6.31 2.33 5.21
N LEU A 206 -7.19 1.88 6.10
CA LEU A 206 -7.34 0.49 6.47
C LEU A 206 -8.51 -0.09 5.69
N LEU A 207 -8.38 -1.32 5.19
CA LEU A 207 -9.49 -2.10 4.65
C LEU A 207 -9.80 -3.21 5.66
N ILE A 208 -10.93 -3.08 6.36
CA ILE A 208 -11.34 -3.94 7.45
C ILE A 208 -12.46 -4.86 6.99
N ASN A 209 -12.24 -6.16 7.06
CA ASN A 209 -13.25 -7.17 6.75
C ASN A 209 -13.62 -7.97 8.01
N ARG A 210 -14.92 -8.33 8.13
CA ARG A 210 -15.46 -9.13 9.21
C ARG A 210 -15.92 -10.48 8.70
N THR A 211 -15.40 -11.54 9.31
CA THR A 211 -15.70 -12.93 8.95
C THR A 211 -16.30 -13.65 10.17
N PRO A 212 -17.50 -14.22 10.04
CA PRO A 212 -18.15 -14.93 11.15
C PRO A 212 -17.46 -16.27 11.43
N ILE A 213 -17.45 -16.66 12.71
CA ILE A 213 -16.95 -17.95 13.18
C ILE A 213 -18.16 -18.83 13.51
N GLU A 214 -18.15 -20.07 13.02
CA GLU A 214 -19.25 -21.00 13.22
C GLU A 214 -19.47 -21.32 14.71
N GLY A 215 -20.74 -21.20 15.16
CA GLY A 215 -21.11 -21.45 16.55
C GLY A 215 -20.64 -20.37 17.56
N SER A 216 -20.07 -19.26 17.09
CA SER A 216 -19.57 -18.17 17.93
C SER A 216 -20.30 -16.84 17.63
N SER A 217 -20.42 -16.00 18.66
CA SER A 217 -20.81 -14.59 18.48
C SER A 217 -19.61 -13.68 18.17
N LYS A 218 -18.39 -14.25 18.13
CA LYS A 218 -17.15 -13.54 17.83
C LYS A 218 -16.83 -13.67 16.34
N GLU A 219 -16.05 -12.74 15.85
CA GLU A 219 -15.66 -12.65 14.46
C GLU A 219 -14.13 -12.65 14.34
N LEU A 220 -13.63 -13.07 13.18
CA LEU A 220 -12.29 -12.71 12.72
C LEU A 220 -12.37 -11.34 12.02
N VAL A 221 -11.68 -10.35 12.57
CA VAL A 221 -11.53 -9.02 12.00
C VAL A 221 -10.17 -8.95 11.34
N THR A 222 -10.16 -8.84 10.02
CA THR A 222 -8.94 -8.74 9.22
C THR A 222 -8.76 -7.33 8.71
N ILE A 223 -7.54 -6.80 8.80
CA ILE A 223 -7.18 -5.43 8.45
C ILE A 223 -6.03 -5.46 7.45
N ASN A 224 -6.31 -5.13 6.20
CA ASN A 224 -5.27 -4.87 5.20
C ASN A 224 -4.84 -3.41 5.30
N LEU A 225 -3.53 -3.17 5.25
CA LEU A 225 -2.95 -1.84 5.41
C LEU A 225 -1.78 -1.61 4.45
N HIS A 226 -1.54 -0.34 4.16
CA HIS A 226 -0.32 0.19 3.58
C HIS A 226 -0.07 1.55 4.22
N LEU A 227 0.83 1.61 5.22
CA LEU A 227 1.06 2.81 6.02
C LEU A 227 1.98 3.81 5.29
N GLU A 228 2.10 5.01 5.88
CA GLU A 228 2.87 6.12 5.27
C GLU A 228 4.37 5.82 5.21
N ALA A 229 4.97 6.22 4.06
CA ALA A 229 6.41 6.02 3.79
C ALA A 229 7.23 7.31 3.91
N TYR A 230 6.67 8.47 3.53
CA TYR A 230 7.44 9.65 3.15
C TYR A 230 7.27 10.88 4.05
N ASP A 231 6.53 10.76 5.17
CA ASP A 231 6.39 11.85 6.11
C ASP A 231 7.60 11.99 7.05
N ASP A 232 7.59 13.02 7.88
CA ASP A 232 8.61 13.30 8.90
C ASP A 232 8.52 12.42 10.17
N GLY A 233 7.57 11.46 10.18
CA GLY A 233 7.32 10.50 11.27
C GLY A 233 6.08 10.81 12.11
N GLU A 234 5.57 12.03 12.15
CA GLU A 234 4.38 12.38 12.93
C GLU A 234 3.11 11.72 12.34
N GLY A 235 2.98 11.71 11.01
CA GLY A 235 1.88 11.04 10.30
C GLY A 235 1.89 9.53 10.52
N LYS A 236 3.06 8.89 10.41
CA LYS A 236 3.24 7.45 10.70
C LYS A 236 2.79 7.10 12.12
N ALA A 237 3.22 7.88 13.11
CA ALA A 237 2.84 7.63 14.51
C ALA A 237 1.32 7.76 14.73
N LYS A 238 0.66 8.76 14.10
CA LYS A 238 -0.80 8.92 14.17
C LYS A 238 -1.54 7.78 13.46
N GLN A 239 -1.04 7.32 12.31
CA GLN A 239 -1.63 6.19 11.59
C GLN A 239 -1.51 4.89 12.39
N LEU A 240 -0.32 4.61 12.95
CA LEU A 240 -0.11 3.47 13.83
C LEU A 240 -1.03 3.53 15.05
N LYS A 241 -1.13 4.70 15.70
CA LYS A 241 -2.01 4.86 16.87
C LYS A 241 -3.46 4.52 16.53
N GLN A 242 -4.00 5.03 15.42
CA GLN A 242 -5.37 4.74 15.00
C GLN A 242 -5.58 3.25 14.69
N LEU A 243 -4.61 2.60 14.03
CA LEU A 243 -4.63 1.15 13.81
C LEU A 243 -4.72 0.40 15.14
N MET A 244 -3.84 0.71 16.08
CA MET A 244 -3.78 0.01 17.37
C MET A 244 -5.01 0.28 18.25
N ASP A 245 -5.57 1.48 18.20
CA ASP A 245 -6.82 1.82 18.88
C ASP A 245 -7.99 0.94 18.36
N ILE A 246 -8.11 0.81 17.02
CA ILE A 246 -9.14 -0.04 16.38
C ILE A 246 -8.94 -1.52 16.75
N MET A 247 -7.70 -2.00 16.65
CA MET A 247 -7.38 -3.38 17.04
C MET A 247 -7.71 -3.66 18.50
N GLN A 248 -7.41 -2.72 19.39
CA GLN A 248 -7.68 -2.84 20.83
C GLN A 248 -9.20 -2.86 21.12
N GLU A 249 -9.97 -2.01 20.46
CA GLU A 249 -11.44 -2.00 20.58
C GLU A 249 -12.05 -3.34 20.15
N GLU A 250 -11.61 -3.90 19.03
CA GLU A 250 -12.10 -5.18 18.53
C GLU A 250 -11.69 -6.35 19.45
N TYR A 251 -10.45 -6.34 19.95
CA TYR A 251 -9.98 -7.34 20.90
C TYR A 251 -10.76 -7.29 22.22
N GLN A 252 -11.08 -6.10 22.73
CA GLN A 252 -11.90 -5.94 23.93
C GLN A 252 -13.34 -6.47 23.77
N LYS A 253 -13.90 -6.45 22.55
CA LYS A 253 -15.16 -7.11 22.21
C LYS A 253 -15.03 -8.64 22.22
N GLY A 254 -13.82 -9.17 22.34
CA GLY A 254 -13.46 -10.59 22.29
C GLY A 254 -13.33 -11.14 20.87
N ASN A 255 -13.24 -10.28 19.86
CA ASN A 255 -12.97 -10.66 18.49
C ASN A 255 -11.51 -11.09 18.33
N TYR A 256 -11.25 -11.88 17.30
CA TYR A 256 -9.91 -12.19 16.83
C TYR A 256 -9.49 -11.11 15.82
N VAL A 257 -8.32 -10.50 16.01
CA VAL A 257 -7.93 -9.35 15.20
C VAL A 257 -6.57 -9.57 14.54
N ILE A 258 -6.50 -9.38 13.23
CA ILE A 258 -5.26 -9.48 12.45
C ILE A 258 -5.12 -8.25 11.58
N ALA A 259 -3.99 -7.56 11.70
CA ALA A 259 -3.57 -6.55 10.73
C ALA A 259 -2.37 -7.10 9.95
N GLY A 260 -2.36 -6.91 8.63
CA GLY A 260 -1.25 -7.31 7.78
C GLY A 260 -1.11 -6.39 6.58
N GLY A 261 0.10 -6.25 6.08
CA GLY A 261 0.40 -5.37 4.95
C GLY A 261 1.81 -4.83 4.98
N ASP A 262 1.99 -3.76 4.24
CA ASP A 262 3.19 -2.94 4.23
C ASP A 262 3.07 -1.83 5.29
N PHE A 263 3.83 -1.98 6.37
CA PHE A 263 3.84 -1.02 7.47
C PHE A 263 4.73 0.21 7.17
N ASN A 264 5.61 0.14 6.17
CA ASN A 264 6.67 1.13 5.95
C ASN A 264 7.50 1.43 7.21
N GLN A 265 7.48 0.51 8.14
CA GLN A 265 8.18 0.51 9.42
C GLN A 265 8.53 -0.94 9.78
N THR A 266 9.61 -1.12 10.52
CA THR A 266 9.96 -2.43 11.09
C THR A 266 9.49 -2.53 12.53
N PHE A 267 9.50 -3.73 13.11
CA PHE A 267 9.17 -3.97 14.52
C PHE A 267 10.44 -4.03 15.37
N SER A 268 10.37 -3.54 16.62
CA SER A 268 11.54 -3.48 17.53
C SER A 268 12.09 -4.86 17.94
N ASN A 269 11.31 -5.93 17.72
CA ASN A 269 11.71 -7.31 17.94
C ASN A 269 12.35 -8.00 16.72
N VAL A 270 12.66 -7.24 15.64
CA VAL A 270 13.31 -7.72 14.40
C VAL A 270 14.80 -7.40 14.45
N ASP A 271 15.64 -8.40 14.19
CA ASP A 271 17.11 -8.21 14.07
C ASP A 271 17.47 -7.66 12.68
N LEU A 272 17.75 -6.36 12.61
CA LEU A 272 18.16 -5.67 11.39
C LEU A 272 19.67 -5.79 11.07
N SER A 273 20.45 -6.51 11.87
CA SER A 273 21.91 -6.63 11.66
C SER A 273 22.26 -7.25 10.29
N LYS A 274 21.36 -8.05 9.74
CA LYS A 274 21.50 -8.66 8.41
C LYS A 274 21.23 -7.66 7.26
N TYR A 275 20.58 -6.55 7.54
CA TYR A 275 20.14 -5.55 6.55
C TYR A 275 20.63 -4.17 6.96
N PRO A 276 21.96 -3.92 6.92
CA PRO A 276 22.53 -2.67 7.38
C PRO A 276 22.06 -1.49 6.53
N LYS A 277 22.03 -0.31 7.14
CA LYS A 277 21.71 0.93 6.45
C LYS A 277 22.74 1.25 5.37
N MET A 278 22.32 1.35 4.12
CA MET A 278 23.14 1.62 2.94
C MET A 278 22.76 2.92 2.22
N ASN A 279 21.62 3.54 2.54
CA ASN A 279 21.14 4.79 1.98
C ASN A 279 20.70 5.77 3.08
N ASP A 280 20.21 6.96 2.72
CA ASP A 280 19.84 8.00 3.67
C ASP A 280 18.48 7.78 4.34
N TRP A 281 17.59 6.98 3.73
CA TRP A 281 16.30 6.68 4.33
C TRP A 281 16.47 5.76 5.56
N VAL A 282 15.89 6.17 6.67
CA VAL A 282 15.93 5.40 7.92
C VAL A 282 14.57 4.76 8.13
N CYS A 283 14.53 3.43 8.11
CA CYS A 283 13.31 2.68 8.42
C CYS A 283 12.87 2.99 9.86
N PRO A 284 11.69 3.55 10.08
CA PRO A 284 11.18 3.78 11.43
C PRO A 284 10.89 2.46 12.14
N ILE A 285 10.95 2.47 13.47
CA ILE A 285 10.78 1.28 14.30
C ILE A 285 9.52 1.43 15.16
N ILE A 286 8.64 0.43 15.08
CA ILE A 286 7.49 0.30 15.98
C ILE A 286 7.96 -0.39 17.27
N ASP A 287 7.79 0.27 18.40
CA ASP A 287 8.05 -0.32 19.71
C ASP A 287 6.93 -1.31 20.07
N VAL A 288 7.22 -2.61 19.97
CA VAL A 288 6.25 -3.68 20.22
C VAL A 288 5.85 -3.79 21.70
N GLU A 289 6.73 -3.38 22.62
CA GLU A 289 6.47 -3.43 24.07
C GLU A 289 5.36 -2.44 24.50
N ALA A 290 5.11 -1.42 23.68
CA ALA A 290 4.01 -0.50 23.91
C ALA A 290 2.61 -1.14 23.74
N TYR A 291 2.53 -2.35 23.15
CA TYR A 291 1.27 -3.01 22.78
C TYR A 291 1.19 -4.46 23.27
N PRO A 292 1.19 -4.72 24.59
CA PRO A 292 1.33 -6.08 25.17
C PRO A 292 0.15 -7.01 24.86
N SER A 293 -0.97 -6.51 24.37
CA SER A 293 -2.14 -7.30 23.94
C SER A 293 -2.00 -7.91 22.54
N PHE A 294 -0.87 -7.65 21.87
CA PHE A 294 -0.66 -8.03 20.46
C PHE A 294 0.70 -8.68 20.24
N SER A 295 0.74 -9.58 19.27
CA SER A 295 1.96 -10.20 18.77
C SER A 295 2.34 -9.60 17.42
N PHE A 296 3.55 -9.05 17.31
CA PHE A 296 4.13 -8.47 16.11
C PHE A 296 5.03 -9.48 15.43
N LYS A 297 4.79 -9.79 14.16
CA LYS A 297 5.43 -10.87 13.42
C LYS A 297 5.96 -10.41 12.08
N MET A 298 7.28 -10.51 11.90
CA MET A 298 8.02 -10.46 10.64
C MET A 298 8.97 -11.65 10.60
N ASP A 299 9.27 -12.19 9.41
CA ASP A 299 10.24 -13.27 9.23
C ASP A 299 11.58 -12.68 8.77
N GLU A 300 12.58 -12.74 9.63
CA GLU A 300 13.93 -12.18 9.40
C GLU A 300 14.80 -13.02 8.45
N SER A 301 14.30 -14.14 7.96
CA SER A 301 15.10 -15.05 7.13
C SER A 301 15.42 -14.46 5.76
N LYS A 302 14.56 -13.60 5.25
CA LYS A 302 14.67 -12.90 3.96
C LYS A 302 14.13 -11.47 4.07
N PRO A 303 14.69 -10.51 3.31
CA PRO A 303 14.17 -9.15 3.28
C PRO A 303 12.78 -9.13 2.62
N THR A 304 11.89 -8.28 3.12
CA THR A 304 10.57 -8.13 2.52
C THR A 304 10.51 -7.07 1.44
N CYS A 305 11.46 -6.11 1.45
CA CYS A 305 11.50 -5.04 0.46
C CYS A 305 12.94 -4.71 0.07
N ARG A 306 13.15 -4.27 -1.18
CA ARG A 306 14.39 -3.67 -1.67
C ARG A 306 14.22 -2.18 -1.95
N SER A 307 15.32 -1.44 -1.91
CA SER A 307 15.30 -0.05 -2.37
C SER A 307 15.15 0.06 -3.89
N LEU A 308 14.65 1.21 -4.34
CA LEU A 308 14.37 1.52 -5.74
C LEU A 308 15.24 2.67 -6.28
N TYR A 309 16.36 3.01 -5.64
CA TYR A 309 17.25 4.08 -6.13
C TYR A 309 18.02 3.67 -7.38
N LYS A 310 18.07 2.38 -7.70
CA LYS A 310 18.67 1.79 -8.91
C LYS A 310 17.99 0.49 -9.27
N THR A 311 18.15 0.01 -10.51
CA THR A 311 17.67 -1.30 -10.95
C THR A 311 18.34 -2.43 -10.17
N TYR A 312 17.65 -3.54 -9.97
CA TYR A 312 18.14 -4.67 -9.18
C TYR A 312 18.95 -5.66 -10.03
N VAL A 313 18.44 -6.03 -11.20
CA VAL A 313 19.00 -7.08 -12.07
C VAL A 313 20.44 -6.83 -12.50
N ASP A 314 20.82 -5.55 -12.74
CA ASP A 314 22.13 -5.17 -13.27
C ASP A 314 23.11 -4.67 -12.20
N ASN A 315 22.84 -4.92 -10.92
CA ASN A 315 23.63 -4.36 -9.83
C ASN A 315 24.15 -5.43 -8.86
N ASP A 316 25.18 -5.06 -8.11
CA ASP A 316 25.75 -5.88 -7.05
C ASP A 316 24.78 -5.95 -5.86
N HIS A 317 24.18 -7.11 -5.66
CA HIS A 317 23.22 -7.38 -4.59
C HIS A 317 23.86 -7.37 -3.19
N THR A 318 25.19 -7.53 -3.08
CA THR A 318 25.88 -7.47 -1.77
C THR A 318 25.90 -6.08 -1.17
N ASN A 319 25.75 -5.04 -2.02
CA ASN A 319 25.69 -3.64 -1.64
C ASN A 319 24.32 -3.01 -1.93
N PHE A 320 23.25 -3.79 -1.86
CA PHE A 320 21.89 -3.32 -2.06
C PHE A 320 21.22 -3.02 -0.72
N GLN A 321 20.39 -1.99 -0.67
CA GLN A 321 19.59 -1.72 0.53
C GLN A 321 18.36 -2.60 0.56
N TYR A 322 18.21 -3.33 1.63
CA TYR A 322 17.04 -4.16 1.94
C TYR A 322 16.33 -3.65 3.19
N TYR A 323 15.04 -3.97 3.29
CA TYR A 323 14.17 -3.58 4.39
C TYR A 323 13.28 -4.74 4.85
N MET A 324 12.81 -4.60 6.10
CA MET A 324 11.79 -5.44 6.71
C MET A 324 10.57 -4.56 6.98
N LEU A 325 9.61 -4.52 6.06
CA LEU A 325 8.46 -3.59 6.08
C LEU A 325 7.11 -4.31 6.13
N ASP A 326 7.07 -5.57 5.67
CA ASP A 326 5.85 -6.36 5.53
C ASP A 326 5.74 -7.41 6.63
N GLY A 327 4.56 -7.56 7.18
CA GLY A 327 4.31 -8.51 8.26
C GLY A 327 2.88 -8.50 8.75
N PHE A 328 2.70 -8.99 10.00
CA PHE A 328 1.41 -9.10 10.64
C PHE A 328 1.45 -8.70 12.11
N ILE A 329 0.34 -8.16 12.60
CA ILE A 329 0.05 -7.96 14.01
C ILE A 329 -1.21 -8.77 14.34
N THR A 330 -1.17 -9.59 15.37
CA THR A 330 -2.31 -10.42 15.81
C THR A 330 -2.66 -10.13 17.25
N SER A 331 -3.94 -10.20 17.61
CA SER A 331 -4.37 -10.22 19.00
C SER A 331 -3.93 -11.51 19.71
N ASN A 332 -3.71 -11.46 21.03
CA ASN A 332 -3.14 -12.58 21.79
C ASN A 332 -4.06 -13.81 21.95
N ASN A 333 -5.32 -13.72 21.54
CA ASN A 333 -6.24 -14.86 21.42
C ASN A 333 -6.10 -15.60 20.07
N ILE A 334 -5.06 -15.30 19.29
CA ILE A 334 -4.70 -15.99 18.04
C ILE A 334 -3.37 -16.70 18.25
N THR A 335 -3.34 -18.00 17.98
CA THR A 335 -2.08 -18.75 17.96
C THR A 335 -1.42 -18.66 16.60
N VAL A 336 -0.24 -18.03 16.53
CA VAL A 336 0.61 -17.99 15.32
C VAL A 336 1.47 -19.24 15.26
N LYS A 337 1.21 -20.10 14.25
CA LYS A 337 1.94 -21.37 14.06
C LYS A 337 3.22 -21.20 13.24
N SER A 338 3.19 -20.34 12.24
CA SER A 338 4.36 -20.03 11.42
C SER A 338 4.23 -18.68 10.74
N ILE A 339 5.37 -18.07 10.44
CA ILE A 339 5.48 -16.94 9.52
C ILE A 339 6.67 -17.17 8.59
N LYS A 340 6.56 -16.79 7.32
CA LYS A 340 7.62 -16.99 6.34
C LYS A 340 7.56 -15.95 5.23
N THR A 341 8.68 -15.29 4.97
CA THR A 341 8.93 -14.49 3.76
C THR A 341 9.34 -15.43 2.62
N LEU A 342 8.63 -15.38 1.51
CA LEU A 342 8.95 -16.16 0.31
C LEU A 342 9.91 -15.35 -0.55
N ASP A 343 11.15 -15.80 -0.63
CA ASP A 343 12.17 -15.15 -1.46
C ASP A 343 11.89 -15.40 -2.94
N LEU A 344 11.45 -14.37 -3.64
CA LEU A 344 11.22 -14.38 -5.09
C LEU A 344 12.27 -13.57 -5.85
N ASP A 345 13.36 -13.19 -5.16
CA ASP A 345 14.46 -12.42 -5.72
C ASP A 345 13.99 -11.09 -6.38
N PHE A 346 12.90 -10.55 -5.85
CA PHE A 346 12.28 -9.28 -6.32
C PHE A 346 11.99 -9.23 -7.83
N LYS A 347 11.70 -10.39 -8.42
CA LYS A 347 11.60 -10.55 -9.87
C LYS A 347 10.46 -9.78 -10.51
N ASN A 348 9.31 -9.71 -9.83
CA ASN A 348 8.08 -9.15 -10.39
C ASN A 348 7.58 -7.91 -9.64
N THR A 349 8.15 -7.61 -8.49
CA THR A 349 7.87 -6.44 -7.64
C THR A 349 9.05 -6.21 -6.70
N ASP A 350 9.15 -5.05 -6.11
CA ASP A 350 10.18 -4.66 -5.13
C ASP A 350 9.92 -5.20 -3.71
N HIS A 351 8.82 -5.96 -3.53
CA HIS A 351 8.51 -6.65 -2.27
C HIS A 351 8.42 -8.16 -2.45
N ASN A 352 8.87 -8.90 -1.44
CA ASN A 352 8.64 -10.34 -1.28
C ASN A 352 7.38 -10.60 -0.45
N PRO A 353 6.52 -11.58 -0.83
CA PRO A 353 5.33 -11.89 -0.08
C PRO A 353 5.63 -12.54 1.27
N VAL A 354 4.83 -12.22 2.27
CA VAL A 354 4.89 -12.83 3.60
C VAL A 354 3.66 -13.69 3.84
N THR A 355 3.88 -14.95 4.23
CA THR A 355 2.82 -15.89 4.61
C THR A 355 2.82 -16.13 6.10
N MET A 356 1.63 -16.33 6.69
CA MET A 356 1.45 -16.67 8.09
C MET A 356 0.37 -17.76 8.23
N THR A 357 0.62 -18.74 9.10
CA THR A 357 -0.39 -19.73 9.48
C THR A 357 -0.78 -19.52 10.94
N ILE A 358 -2.08 -19.47 11.18
CA ILE A 358 -2.65 -19.23 12.51
C ILE A 358 -3.73 -20.26 12.85
N SER A 359 -4.12 -20.33 14.13
CA SER A 359 -5.42 -20.88 14.56
C SER A 359 -6.11 -19.93 15.53
N LEU A 360 -7.44 -19.98 15.54
CA LEU A 360 -8.29 -19.20 16.46
C LEU A 360 -8.57 -20.09 17.69
N ASP A 361 -8.16 -19.63 18.87
CA ASP A 361 -8.25 -20.38 20.12
C ASP A 361 -9.62 -20.24 20.81
#